data_8c64a91c76bee0ee663133c1ae5f6d75
#
_entry.id   8c64a91c76bee0ee663133c1ae5f6d75
#
_cell.length_a   1.000
_cell.length_b   1.000
_cell.length_c   1.000
_cell.angle_alpha   90.00
_cell.angle_beta   90.00
_cell.angle_gamma   90.00
#
_symmetry.space_group_name_H-M   'P 1'
#
loop_
_entity.id
_entity.type
_entity.pdbx_description
1 polymer ?
#
loop_
_entity_poly.entity_id
_entity_poly.type
_entity_poly.pdbx_seq_one_letter_code
_entity_poly.pdbx_strand_id
1 'polypeptide(L)'
;MSTGNYVDDMQAEMASVKNDISSSFVTLCIVIAVVAVIMAVISLIVSKVYGNRICKPLVKIQDLATRLSDGDLTTPVDVKDGSELGRTADALNVAQANIVELISNISTTSENLAGAIETFNTNFATMEGSIINVSTAVGEIAQNTTTQAQSTTEAADSIENIADGIQTTSNEVDSLADNAKTMQDYSDKSMDALQKLIEVNTKTKTDIDSMYAQTENTNDSVTKISQAATLITEISSQTNLLSLNASIEAARAGEAGKGFAVVAEEIGNLATQSANTATEINDIIKELTGNSEKSMQLMQTMNEAAALQVNTLESTREMFHGLKDALQACVDAVTTITDRISVINAQRDKVTEDIETLNRLATDNAASTEETSAMSAELDGVVKHSSDIVQTLLNDVQILVDNTKQFKL
;
A
#
# COMPACT_ATOMS: atom_id res chain seq x y z
N MET A 1 -163.90 76.89 24.66
CA MET A 1 -163.80 75.44 24.25
C MET A 1 -162.67 75.33 23.29
N SER A 2 -161.47 74.97 23.60
CA SER A 2 -160.50 74.28 22.81
C SER A 2 -159.10 74.37 23.44
N THR A 3 -158.85 73.69 24.53
CA THR A 3 -157.49 73.57 25.08
C THR A 3 -156.92 72.11 25.08
N GLY A 4 -157.76 71.18 24.54
CA GLY A 4 -157.36 69.81 24.56
C GLY A 4 -156.37 69.32 23.43
N ASN A 5 -156.42 69.99 22.27
CA ASN A 5 -155.68 69.54 21.05
C ASN A 5 -154.14 69.93 21.09
N TYR A 6 -153.78 70.93 21.78
CA TYR A 6 -152.37 71.43 21.80
C TYR A 6 -151.43 70.60 22.65
N VAL A 7 -151.93 69.90 23.72
CA VAL A 7 -151.15 69.05 24.58
C VAL A 7 -150.86 67.68 23.90
N ASP A 8 -151.86 67.16 23.07
CA ASP A 8 -151.71 65.90 22.39
C ASP A 8 -150.71 66.00 21.19
N ASP A 9 -150.77 67.20 20.44
CA ASP A 9 -149.83 67.45 19.34
C ASP A 9 -148.42 67.63 19.86
N MET A 10 -148.26 68.32 21.02
CA MET A 10 -146.92 68.47 21.64
C MET A 10 -146.39 67.11 22.14
N GLN A 11 -147.27 66.25 22.65
CA GLN A 11 -146.87 64.93 23.13
C GLN A 11 -146.49 64.02 21.93
N ALA A 12 -147.22 64.16 20.80
CA ALA A 12 -146.95 63.46 19.59
C ALA A 12 -145.62 63.89 18.92
N GLU A 13 -145.35 65.24 18.93
CA GLU A 13 -144.09 65.77 18.41
C GLU A 13 -142.96 65.47 19.37
N MET A 14 -143.18 65.50 20.67
CA MET A 14 -142.13 65.04 21.63
C MET A 14 -141.88 63.53 21.52
N ALA A 15 -142.93 62.76 21.30
CA ALA A 15 -142.75 61.29 21.08
C ALA A 15 -142.08 60.98 19.76
N SER A 16 -142.32 61.75 18.68
CA SER A 16 -141.66 61.66 17.39
C SER A 16 -140.17 62.06 17.50
N VAL A 17 -139.92 63.21 18.15
CA VAL A 17 -138.51 63.65 18.36
C VAL A 17 -137.70 62.67 19.29
N LYS A 18 -138.40 62.15 20.34
CA LYS A 18 -137.79 61.13 21.21
C LYS A 18 -137.50 59.84 20.42
N ASN A 19 -138.43 59.43 19.51
CA ASN A 19 -138.12 58.23 18.62
C ASN A 19 -137.02 58.49 17.62
N ASP A 20 -137.02 59.71 16.99
CA ASP A 20 -135.94 60.07 16.03
C ASP A 20 -134.58 60.18 16.72
N ILE A 21 -134.54 60.76 17.94
CA ILE A 21 -133.34 60.78 18.74
C ILE A 21 -132.91 59.35 19.17
N SER A 22 -133.90 58.57 19.62
CA SER A 22 -133.66 57.16 19.99
C SER A 22 -133.14 56.31 18.81
N SER A 23 -133.83 56.50 17.65
CA SER A 23 -133.40 55.76 16.38
C SER A 23 -132.02 56.24 15.91
N SER A 24 -131.80 57.59 15.97
CA SER A 24 -130.44 58.13 15.61
C SER A 24 -129.36 57.63 16.54
N PHE A 25 -129.69 57.59 17.88
CA PHE A 25 -128.75 57.07 18.86
C PHE A 25 -128.46 55.59 18.72
N VAL A 26 -129.54 54.80 18.41
CA VAL A 26 -129.35 53.33 18.08
C VAL A 26 -128.56 53.19 16.83
N THR A 27 -128.85 53.99 15.80
CA THR A 27 -128.04 53.96 14.54
C THR A 27 -126.57 54.32 14.79
N LEU A 28 -126.36 55.40 15.59
CA LEU A 28 -124.98 55.78 15.96
C LEU A 28 -124.24 54.64 16.74
N CYS A 29 -124.96 54.02 17.69
CA CYS A 29 -124.42 52.90 18.42
C CYS A 29 -124.03 51.68 17.52
N ILE A 30 -124.91 51.43 16.55
CA ILE A 30 -124.68 50.38 15.54
C ILE A 30 -123.46 50.70 14.62
N VAL A 31 -123.36 51.98 14.19
CA VAL A 31 -122.22 52.42 13.39
C VAL A 31 -120.95 52.32 14.18
N ILE A 32 -120.96 52.75 15.44
CA ILE A 32 -119.76 52.60 16.33
C ILE A 32 -119.41 51.14 16.54
N ALA A 33 -120.41 50.28 16.76
CA ALA A 33 -120.13 48.87 16.97
C ALA A 33 -119.57 48.22 15.66
N VAL A 34 -120.09 48.58 14.49
CA VAL A 34 -119.61 48.15 13.20
C VAL A 34 -118.17 48.64 12.95
N VAL A 35 -117.85 49.89 13.20
CA VAL A 35 -116.51 50.47 13.11
C VAL A 35 -115.57 49.79 14.08
N ALA A 36 -116.01 49.51 15.31
CA ALA A 36 -115.20 48.77 16.27
C ALA A 36 -114.85 47.33 15.81
N VAL A 37 -115.88 46.66 15.25
CA VAL A 37 -115.67 45.34 14.68
C VAL A 37 -114.66 45.37 13.47
N ILE A 38 -114.87 46.34 12.57
CA ILE A 38 -113.96 46.55 11.40
C ILE A 38 -112.53 46.84 11.91
N MET A 39 -112.38 47.76 12.89
CA MET A 39 -111.09 48.07 13.49
C MET A 39 -110.46 46.86 14.19
N ALA A 40 -111.24 45.99 14.87
CA ALA A 40 -110.82 44.78 15.44
C ALA A 40 -110.33 43.79 14.41
N VAL A 41 -111.09 43.62 13.31
CA VAL A 41 -110.75 42.75 12.16
C VAL A 41 -109.46 43.25 11.48
N ILE A 42 -109.39 44.56 11.20
CA ILE A 42 -108.19 45.19 10.64
C ILE A 42 -107.00 44.95 11.55
N SER A 43 -107.16 45.22 12.90
CA SER A 43 -106.11 44.94 13.88
C SER A 43 -105.63 43.51 13.90
N LEU A 44 -106.56 42.52 13.80
CA LEU A 44 -106.22 41.12 13.71
C LEU A 44 -105.48 40.75 12.38
N ILE A 45 -105.95 41.35 11.27
CA ILE A 45 -105.27 41.13 9.96
C ILE A 45 -103.82 41.71 10.02
N VAL A 46 -103.74 43.00 10.50
CA VAL A 46 -102.45 43.65 10.60
C VAL A 46 -101.51 42.89 11.57
N SER A 47 -102.00 42.45 12.75
CA SER A 47 -101.26 41.62 13.67
C SER A 47 -100.76 40.32 13.03
N LYS A 48 -101.69 39.67 12.31
CA LYS A 48 -101.30 38.44 11.62
C LYS A 48 -100.31 38.66 10.46
N VAL A 49 -100.40 39.76 9.72
CA VAL A 49 -99.47 40.14 8.66
C VAL A 49 -98.09 40.51 9.26
N TYR A 50 -98.05 41.33 10.27
CA TYR A 50 -96.78 41.71 11.02
C TYR A 50 -96.17 40.45 11.63
N GLY A 51 -96.97 39.66 12.34
CA GLY A 51 -96.49 38.43 12.94
C GLY A 51 -95.84 37.44 11.91
N ASN A 52 -96.46 37.27 10.80
CA ASN A 52 -95.96 36.29 9.76
C ASN A 52 -94.89 36.89 8.85
N ARG A 53 -94.99 38.19 8.47
CA ARG A 53 -93.99 38.81 7.58
C ARG A 53 -92.84 39.50 8.18
N ILE A 54 -92.88 39.87 9.49
CA ILE A 54 -91.81 40.50 10.11
C ILE A 54 -91.26 39.70 11.31
N CYS A 55 -92.13 39.33 12.28
CA CYS A 55 -91.68 38.70 13.53
C CYS A 55 -91.10 37.27 13.29
N LYS A 56 -91.83 36.45 12.49
CA LYS A 56 -91.31 35.08 12.26
C LYS A 56 -90.00 35.03 11.47
N PRO A 57 -89.80 35.80 10.40
CA PRO A 57 -88.48 35.88 9.73
C PRO A 57 -87.39 36.43 10.66
N LEU A 58 -87.65 37.45 11.48
CA LEU A 58 -86.72 38.04 12.38
C LEU A 58 -86.25 37.04 13.46
N VAL A 59 -87.24 36.26 14.01
CA VAL A 59 -86.93 35.19 14.97
C VAL A 59 -86.04 34.12 14.33
N LYS A 60 -86.33 33.74 13.07
CA LYS A 60 -85.44 32.79 12.36
C LYS A 60 -84.05 33.32 12.13
N ILE A 61 -83.91 34.61 11.75
CA ILE A 61 -82.62 35.27 11.58
C ILE A 61 -81.88 35.35 12.92
N GLN A 62 -82.62 35.70 14.01
CA GLN A 62 -82.05 35.72 15.39
C GLN A 62 -81.58 34.30 15.80
N ASP A 63 -82.37 33.28 15.51
CA ASP A 63 -81.99 31.85 15.78
C ASP A 63 -80.72 31.46 15.02
N LEU A 64 -80.63 31.79 13.73
CA LEU A 64 -79.38 31.58 12.97
C LEU A 64 -78.20 32.33 13.60
N ALA A 65 -78.38 33.61 13.94
CA ALA A 65 -77.33 34.40 14.56
C ALA A 65 -76.87 33.83 15.91
N THR A 66 -77.81 33.28 16.70
CA THR A 66 -77.50 32.58 17.98
C THR A 66 -76.73 31.29 17.70
N ARG A 67 -77.17 30.45 16.77
CA ARG A 67 -76.46 29.21 16.38
C ARG A 67 -75.06 29.53 15.84
N LEU A 68 -74.95 30.56 14.98
CA LEU A 68 -73.60 31.00 14.52
C LEU A 68 -72.70 31.39 15.69
N SER A 69 -73.24 32.11 16.71
CA SER A 69 -72.50 32.44 17.91
C SER A 69 -72.08 31.24 18.72
N ASP A 70 -72.88 30.17 18.74
CA ASP A 70 -72.62 28.92 19.42
C ASP A 70 -71.80 27.94 18.57
N GLY A 71 -71.33 28.36 17.36
CA GLY A 71 -70.53 27.54 16.46
C GLY A 71 -71.32 26.50 15.66
N ASP A 72 -72.67 26.51 15.73
CA ASP A 72 -73.51 25.59 14.97
C ASP A 72 -73.78 26.15 13.56
N LEU A 73 -73.05 25.63 12.58
CA LEU A 73 -73.12 26.02 11.18
C LEU A 73 -73.92 24.99 10.30
N THR A 74 -74.61 24.03 10.95
CA THR A 74 -75.25 22.90 10.26
C THR A 74 -76.39 23.27 9.36
N THR A 75 -77.18 24.31 9.68
CA THR A 75 -78.48 24.56 9.01
C THR A 75 -78.60 26.02 8.59
N PRO A 76 -78.83 26.36 7.32
CA PRO A 76 -79.14 27.74 6.87
C PRO A 76 -80.51 28.17 7.30
N VAL A 77 -80.77 29.50 7.39
CA VAL A 77 -82.08 30.03 7.63
C VAL A 77 -82.91 30.06 6.36
N ASP A 78 -84.15 29.55 6.44
CA ASP A 78 -85.12 29.56 5.31
C ASP A 78 -86.15 30.69 5.48
N VAL A 79 -85.85 31.86 4.88
CA VAL A 79 -86.77 33.04 4.78
C VAL A 79 -86.93 33.36 3.31
N LYS A 80 -88.00 32.84 2.72
CA LYS A 80 -88.35 32.99 1.27
C LYS A 80 -89.27 34.21 1.08
N ASP A 81 -88.80 35.41 1.22
CA ASP A 81 -89.56 36.63 0.80
C ASP A 81 -88.61 37.61 0.09
N GLY A 82 -89.11 38.46 -0.73
CA GLY A 82 -88.35 39.49 -1.46
C GLY A 82 -88.07 40.76 -0.61
N SER A 83 -88.32 40.71 0.71
CA SER A 83 -88.11 41.85 1.61
C SER A 83 -86.66 42.01 1.98
N GLU A 84 -86.32 43.10 2.71
CA GLU A 84 -85.02 43.35 3.29
C GLU A 84 -84.63 42.25 4.24
N LEU A 85 -85.62 41.59 4.91
CA LEU A 85 -85.35 40.46 5.81
C LEU A 85 -84.90 39.20 5.03
N GLY A 86 -85.55 38.90 3.84
CA GLY A 86 -85.11 37.83 2.98
C GLY A 86 -83.66 38.05 2.49
N ARG A 87 -83.38 39.25 1.99
CA ARG A 87 -81.98 39.59 1.58
C ARG A 87 -80.96 39.50 2.73
N THR A 88 -81.39 39.86 3.92
CA THR A 88 -80.49 39.70 5.13
C THR A 88 -80.28 38.21 5.43
N ALA A 89 -81.29 37.38 5.35
CA ALA A 89 -81.22 35.95 5.51
C ALA A 89 -80.31 35.30 4.47
N ASP A 90 -80.45 35.69 3.18
CA ASP A 90 -79.52 35.19 2.14
C ASP A 90 -78.10 35.60 2.33
N ALA A 91 -77.85 36.88 2.73
CA ALA A 91 -76.49 37.35 3.03
C ALA A 91 -75.85 36.61 4.22
N LEU A 92 -76.65 36.30 5.26
CA LEU A 92 -76.19 35.52 6.43
C LEU A 92 -75.93 34.06 6.04
N ASN A 93 -76.73 33.44 5.16
CA ASN A 93 -76.49 32.11 4.66
C ASN A 93 -75.20 32.04 3.84
N VAL A 94 -74.93 33.05 2.98
CA VAL A 94 -73.65 33.13 2.25
C VAL A 94 -72.46 33.28 3.24
N ALA A 95 -72.64 34.13 4.26
CA ALA A 95 -71.59 34.28 5.29
C ALA A 95 -71.32 32.95 6.07
N GLN A 96 -72.43 32.23 6.42
CA GLN A 96 -72.36 30.90 7.03
C GLN A 96 -71.61 29.90 6.12
N ALA A 97 -71.97 29.83 4.83
CA ALA A 97 -71.30 28.95 3.87
C ALA A 97 -69.80 29.22 3.73
N ASN A 98 -69.42 30.50 3.66
CA ASN A 98 -68.02 30.92 3.63
C ASN A 98 -67.26 30.50 4.90
N ILE A 99 -67.90 30.59 6.09
CA ILE A 99 -67.30 30.15 7.36
C ILE A 99 -67.16 28.62 7.36
N VAL A 100 -68.15 27.86 6.89
CA VAL A 100 -68.07 26.38 6.73
C VAL A 100 -66.88 26.00 5.86
N GLU A 101 -66.75 26.64 4.69
CA GLU A 101 -65.62 26.39 3.78
C GLU A 101 -64.29 26.70 4.42
N LEU A 102 -64.18 27.84 5.11
CA LEU A 102 -62.95 28.26 5.81
C LEU A 102 -62.55 27.25 6.91
N ILE A 103 -63.51 26.82 7.74
CA ILE A 103 -63.27 25.84 8.81
C ILE A 103 -62.91 24.49 8.24
N SER A 104 -63.56 24.06 7.17
CA SER A 104 -63.24 22.80 6.46
C SER A 104 -61.81 22.83 5.88
N ASN A 105 -61.42 23.94 5.24
CA ASN A 105 -60.07 24.13 4.71
C ASN A 105 -59.01 24.14 5.82
N ILE A 106 -59.30 24.79 6.95
CA ILE A 106 -58.38 24.78 8.11
C ILE A 106 -58.23 23.37 8.65
N SER A 107 -59.32 22.61 8.80
CA SER A 107 -59.28 21.22 9.30
C SER A 107 -58.43 20.34 8.36
N THR A 108 -58.70 20.37 7.05
CA THR A 108 -57.95 19.60 6.07
C THR A 108 -56.45 19.97 6.05
N THR A 109 -56.17 21.28 6.11
CA THR A 109 -54.79 21.77 6.13
C THR A 109 -54.08 21.34 7.40
N SER A 110 -54.77 21.36 8.54
CA SER A 110 -54.21 20.89 9.82
C SER A 110 -53.91 19.38 9.82
N GLU A 111 -54.79 18.55 9.24
CA GLU A 111 -54.53 17.13 9.08
C GLU A 111 -53.35 16.84 8.19
N ASN A 112 -53.22 17.54 7.05
CA ASN A 112 -52.06 17.42 6.16
C ASN A 112 -50.79 17.85 6.83
N LEU A 113 -50.82 18.93 7.66
CA LEU A 113 -49.66 19.41 8.41
C LEU A 113 -49.25 18.40 9.51
N ALA A 114 -50.23 17.79 10.18
CA ALA A 114 -49.93 16.71 11.15
C ALA A 114 -49.21 15.54 10.48
N GLY A 115 -49.63 15.09 9.29
CA GLY A 115 -48.96 14.04 8.53
C GLY A 115 -47.56 14.42 8.06
N ALA A 116 -47.36 15.69 7.69
CA ALA A 116 -46.01 16.20 7.37
C ALA A 116 -45.07 16.20 8.60
N ILE A 117 -45.61 16.58 9.77
CA ILE A 117 -44.87 16.55 11.03
C ILE A 117 -44.42 15.13 11.39
N GLU A 118 -45.26 14.12 11.23
CA GLU A 118 -44.92 12.71 11.47
C GLU A 118 -43.78 12.27 10.53
N THR A 119 -43.83 12.70 9.28
CA THR A 119 -42.76 12.44 8.32
C THR A 119 -41.44 13.10 8.73
N PHE A 120 -41.49 14.36 9.20
CA PHE A 120 -40.29 15.03 9.71
C PHE A 120 -39.68 14.32 10.91
N ASN A 121 -40.49 13.87 11.87
CA ASN A 121 -40.02 13.13 13.02
C ASN A 121 -39.29 11.83 12.61
N THR A 122 -39.84 11.11 11.64
CA THR A 122 -39.19 9.92 11.09
C THR A 122 -37.84 10.25 10.41
N ASN A 123 -37.82 11.36 9.66
CA ASN A 123 -36.59 11.82 9.01
C ASN A 123 -35.51 12.23 10.02
N PHE A 124 -35.89 12.92 11.09
CA PHE A 124 -34.94 13.30 12.15
C PHE A 124 -34.37 12.10 12.87
N ALA A 125 -35.17 11.09 13.19
CA ALA A 125 -34.68 9.84 13.76
C ALA A 125 -33.68 9.14 12.83
N THR A 126 -33.92 9.15 11.51
CA THR A 126 -32.99 8.62 10.51
C THR A 126 -31.71 9.44 10.41
N MET A 127 -31.82 10.77 10.46
CA MET A 127 -30.65 11.67 10.45
C MET A 127 -29.79 11.48 11.70
N GLU A 128 -30.40 11.36 12.88
CA GLU A 128 -29.70 11.08 14.13
C GLU A 128 -28.90 9.77 14.08
N GLY A 129 -29.53 8.69 13.56
CA GLY A 129 -28.83 7.43 13.30
C GLY A 129 -27.66 7.57 12.31
N SER A 130 -27.84 8.38 11.27
CA SER A 130 -26.79 8.66 10.29
C SER A 130 -25.62 9.44 10.89
N ILE A 131 -25.89 10.41 11.75
CA ILE A 131 -24.88 11.22 12.46
C ILE A 131 -24.03 10.31 13.39
N ILE A 132 -24.67 9.39 14.11
CA ILE A 132 -23.98 8.41 14.96
C ILE A 132 -23.04 7.54 14.13
N ASN A 133 -23.51 7.05 12.97
CA ASN A 133 -22.68 6.24 12.06
C ASN A 133 -21.48 7.02 11.52
N VAL A 134 -21.69 8.29 11.11
CA VAL A 134 -20.61 9.19 10.67
C VAL A 134 -19.61 9.41 11.79
N SER A 135 -20.06 9.70 13.00
CA SER A 135 -19.21 9.92 14.18
C SER A 135 -18.36 8.68 14.50
N THR A 136 -18.95 7.49 14.39
CA THR A 136 -18.23 6.21 14.58
C THR A 136 -17.15 6.03 13.51
N ALA A 137 -17.49 6.23 12.23
CA ALA A 137 -16.53 6.13 11.13
C ALA A 137 -15.38 7.14 11.25
N VAL A 138 -15.67 8.36 11.67
CA VAL A 138 -14.67 9.41 11.95
C VAL A 138 -13.71 8.97 13.06
N GLY A 139 -14.23 8.35 14.13
CA GLY A 139 -13.43 7.80 15.20
C GLY A 139 -12.48 6.67 14.71
N GLU A 140 -12.96 5.79 13.86
CA GLU A 140 -12.15 4.73 13.25
C GLU A 140 -11.07 5.31 12.32
N ILE A 141 -11.39 6.34 11.52
CA ILE A 141 -10.41 7.02 10.66
C ILE A 141 -9.33 7.69 11.52
N ALA A 142 -9.67 8.36 12.61
CA ALA A 142 -8.71 8.98 13.52
C ALA A 142 -7.72 7.94 14.09
N GLN A 143 -8.24 6.79 14.54
CA GLN A 143 -7.40 5.69 15.03
C GLN A 143 -6.49 5.12 13.95
N ASN A 144 -7.02 4.88 12.75
CA ASN A 144 -6.26 4.38 11.61
C ASN A 144 -5.17 5.36 11.17
N THR A 145 -5.46 6.67 11.19
CA THR A 145 -4.50 7.73 10.88
C THR A 145 -3.34 7.75 11.87
N THR A 146 -3.62 7.56 13.16
CA THR A 146 -2.58 7.46 14.20
C THR A 146 -1.69 6.23 13.96
N THR A 147 -2.30 5.08 13.66
CA THR A 147 -1.57 3.84 13.35
C THR A 147 -0.73 4.01 12.07
N GLN A 148 -1.27 4.68 11.05
CA GLN A 148 -0.55 5.00 9.82
C GLN A 148 0.68 5.86 10.09
N ALA A 149 0.56 6.92 10.87
CA ALA A 149 1.69 7.80 11.23
C ALA A 149 2.79 7.03 11.96
N GLN A 150 2.43 6.15 12.89
CA GLN A 150 3.38 5.29 13.58
C GLN A 150 4.09 4.32 12.62
N SER A 151 3.33 3.61 11.76
CA SER A 151 3.91 2.68 10.77
C SER A 151 4.82 3.40 9.77
N THR A 152 4.49 4.64 9.41
CA THR A 152 5.31 5.49 8.54
C THR A 152 6.64 5.85 9.22
N THR A 153 6.62 6.12 10.53
CA THR A 153 7.85 6.37 11.33
C THR A 153 8.71 5.12 11.39
N GLU A 154 8.14 3.96 11.67
CA GLU A 154 8.86 2.67 11.70
C GLU A 154 9.45 2.31 10.31
N ALA A 155 8.76 2.66 9.23
CA ALA A 155 9.27 2.52 7.87
C ALA A 155 10.46 3.47 7.60
N ALA A 156 10.42 4.70 8.10
CA ALA A 156 11.53 5.66 8.00
C ALA A 156 12.79 5.14 8.70
N ASP A 157 12.66 4.63 9.93
CA ASP A 157 13.76 4.00 10.68
C ASP A 157 14.34 2.79 9.93
N SER A 158 13.47 2.00 9.29
CA SER A 158 13.89 0.84 8.49
C SER A 158 14.67 1.26 7.25
N ILE A 159 14.30 2.34 6.59
CA ILE A 159 15.03 2.90 5.43
C ILE A 159 16.39 3.47 5.84
N GLU A 160 16.49 4.09 7.02
CA GLU A 160 17.78 4.55 7.56
C GLU A 160 18.73 3.37 7.81
N ASN A 161 18.23 2.28 8.41
CA ASN A 161 19.02 1.05 8.59
C ASN A 161 19.46 0.41 7.26
N ILE A 162 18.61 0.47 6.22
CA ILE A 162 18.96 0.02 4.87
C ILE A 162 20.08 0.91 4.30
N ALA A 163 20.04 2.23 4.50
CA ALA A 163 21.08 3.15 4.05
C ALA A 163 22.44 2.81 4.66
N ASP A 164 22.49 2.54 5.96
CA ASP A 164 23.69 2.11 6.67
C ASP A 164 24.22 0.76 6.15
N GLY A 165 23.31 -0.19 5.88
CA GLY A 165 23.63 -1.48 5.27
C GLY A 165 24.23 -1.33 3.87
N ILE A 166 23.67 -0.46 3.05
CA ILE A 166 24.18 -0.14 1.71
C ILE A 166 25.60 0.47 1.81
N GLN A 167 25.81 1.43 2.71
CA GLN A 167 27.12 2.05 2.90
C GLN A 167 28.16 1.04 3.34
N THR A 168 27.82 0.16 4.27
CA THR A 168 28.69 -0.93 4.73
C THR A 168 29.02 -1.87 3.57
N THR A 169 28.04 -2.30 2.80
CA THR A 169 28.23 -3.17 1.63
C THR A 169 29.12 -2.49 0.58
N SER A 170 28.96 -1.17 0.34
CA SER A 170 29.80 -0.42 -0.57
C SER A 170 31.27 -0.45 -0.15
N ASN A 171 31.56 -0.24 1.14
CA ASN A 171 32.91 -0.30 1.68
C ASN A 171 33.55 -1.70 1.57
N GLU A 172 32.73 -2.75 1.76
CA GLU A 172 33.18 -4.14 1.62
C GLU A 172 33.48 -4.49 0.16
N VAL A 173 32.69 -3.98 -0.77
CA VAL A 173 32.90 -4.17 -2.24
C VAL A 173 34.16 -3.45 -2.69
N ASP A 174 34.43 -2.24 -2.23
CA ASP A 174 35.68 -1.52 -2.50
C ASP A 174 36.90 -2.30 -1.99
N SER A 175 36.80 -2.85 -0.77
CA SER A 175 37.86 -3.72 -0.19
C SER A 175 38.06 -4.98 -0.99
N LEU A 176 36.97 -5.59 -1.50
CA LEU A 176 37.05 -6.79 -2.35
C LEU A 176 37.72 -6.47 -3.69
N ALA A 177 37.42 -5.30 -4.29
CA ALA A 177 38.07 -4.84 -5.51
C ALA A 177 39.60 -4.70 -5.33
N ASP A 178 40.04 -4.07 -4.25
CA ASP A 178 41.45 -3.90 -3.92
C ASP A 178 42.16 -5.24 -3.67
N ASN A 179 41.48 -6.16 -2.96
CA ASN A 179 42.00 -7.49 -2.73
C ASN A 179 42.14 -8.29 -4.05
N ALA A 180 41.14 -8.24 -4.90
CA ALA A 180 41.16 -8.90 -6.22
C ALA A 180 42.32 -8.36 -7.09
N LYS A 181 42.52 -7.05 -7.11
CA LYS A 181 43.61 -6.39 -7.83
C LYS A 181 44.98 -6.83 -7.26
N THR A 182 45.11 -6.88 -5.94
CA THR A 182 46.34 -7.34 -5.27
C THR A 182 46.64 -8.81 -5.61
N MET A 183 45.63 -9.67 -5.59
CA MET A 183 45.76 -11.06 -5.98
C MET A 183 46.16 -11.24 -7.44
N GLN A 184 45.66 -10.38 -8.32
CA GLN A 184 46.04 -10.36 -9.74
C GLN A 184 47.51 -10.02 -9.94
N ASP A 185 48.04 -9.01 -9.20
CA ASP A 185 49.45 -8.65 -9.22
C ASP A 185 50.34 -9.80 -8.71
N TYR A 186 49.95 -10.46 -7.62
CA TYR A 186 50.65 -11.66 -7.12
C TYR A 186 50.62 -12.82 -8.08
N SER A 187 49.47 -13.05 -8.77
CA SER A 187 49.34 -14.08 -9.80
C SER A 187 50.27 -13.83 -10.98
N ASP A 188 50.33 -12.60 -11.47
CA ASP A 188 51.19 -12.20 -12.60
C ASP A 188 52.68 -12.38 -12.22
N LYS A 189 53.09 -11.95 -11.02
CA LYS A 189 54.46 -12.14 -10.49
C LYS A 189 54.80 -13.62 -10.33
N SER A 190 53.86 -14.44 -9.91
CA SER A 190 54.07 -15.89 -9.76
C SER A 190 54.22 -16.58 -11.15
N MET A 191 53.45 -16.14 -12.14
CA MET A 191 53.61 -16.59 -13.54
C MET A 191 55.01 -16.27 -14.10
N ASP A 192 55.52 -15.04 -13.86
CA ASP A 192 56.87 -14.63 -14.27
C ASP A 192 57.94 -15.49 -13.59
N ALA A 193 57.77 -15.81 -12.30
CA ALA A 193 58.70 -16.66 -11.55
C ALA A 193 58.66 -18.11 -12.09
N LEU A 194 57.49 -18.65 -12.39
CA LEU A 194 57.36 -19.98 -13.02
C LEU A 194 58.02 -20.03 -14.40
N GLN A 195 57.88 -19.03 -15.23
CA GLN A 195 58.50 -18.93 -16.53
C GLN A 195 60.05 -19.01 -16.41
N LYS A 196 60.64 -18.27 -15.47
CA LYS A 196 62.07 -18.33 -15.18
C LYS A 196 62.52 -19.70 -14.67
N LEU A 197 61.70 -20.36 -13.84
CA LEU A 197 61.99 -21.72 -13.38
C LEU A 197 61.98 -22.73 -14.52
N ILE A 198 61.04 -22.63 -15.47
CA ILE A 198 61.00 -23.47 -16.69
C ILE A 198 62.26 -23.27 -17.54
N GLU A 199 62.73 -22.01 -17.73
CA GLU A 199 63.95 -21.69 -18.45
C GLU A 199 65.19 -22.32 -17.78
N VAL A 200 65.30 -22.13 -16.45
CA VAL A 200 66.40 -22.69 -15.63
C VAL A 200 66.41 -24.23 -15.71
N ASN A 201 65.23 -24.87 -15.59
CA ASN A 201 65.12 -26.31 -15.66
C ASN A 201 65.49 -26.88 -17.06
N THR A 202 65.06 -26.18 -18.11
CA THR A 202 65.44 -26.53 -19.50
C THR A 202 66.95 -26.45 -19.69
N LYS A 203 67.61 -25.40 -19.14
CA LYS A 203 69.06 -25.27 -19.16
C LYS A 203 69.72 -26.40 -18.39
N THR A 204 69.22 -26.70 -17.18
CA THR A 204 69.74 -27.82 -16.36
C THR A 204 69.70 -29.14 -17.09
N LYS A 205 68.62 -29.45 -17.84
CA LYS A 205 68.53 -30.64 -18.65
C LYS A 205 69.60 -30.68 -19.75
N THR A 206 69.82 -29.53 -20.43
CA THR A 206 70.87 -29.41 -21.47
C THR A 206 72.28 -29.62 -20.88
N ASP A 207 72.51 -29.08 -19.67
CA ASP A 207 73.79 -29.25 -18.96
C ASP A 207 74.00 -30.73 -18.55
N ILE A 208 72.97 -31.46 -18.09
CA ILE A 208 73.01 -32.91 -17.78
C ILE A 208 73.32 -33.71 -19.04
N ASP A 209 72.61 -33.43 -20.17
CA ASP A 209 72.90 -34.13 -21.48
C ASP A 209 74.37 -33.91 -21.90
N SER A 210 74.89 -32.66 -21.73
CA SER A 210 76.32 -32.38 -22.06
C SER A 210 77.30 -33.09 -21.13
N MET A 211 76.98 -33.20 -19.82
CA MET A 211 77.79 -34.00 -18.88
C MET A 211 77.78 -35.48 -19.21
N TYR A 212 76.64 -36.04 -19.62
CA TYR A 212 76.52 -37.42 -20.04
C TYR A 212 77.43 -37.71 -21.25
N ALA A 213 77.35 -36.87 -22.30
CA ALA A 213 78.22 -37.01 -23.50
C ALA A 213 79.69 -36.84 -23.13
N GLN A 214 80.06 -35.93 -22.23
CA GLN A 214 81.46 -35.79 -21.76
C GLN A 214 81.98 -37.03 -21.00
N THR A 215 81.11 -37.63 -20.16
CA THR A 215 81.44 -38.85 -19.42
C THR A 215 81.60 -40.02 -20.33
N GLU A 216 80.75 -40.13 -21.35
CA GLU A 216 80.89 -41.16 -22.44
C GLU A 216 82.22 -41.02 -23.17
N ASN A 217 82.61 -39.79 -23.58
CA ASN A 217 83.93 -39.51 -24.18
C ASN A 217 85.09 -39.87 -23.26
N THR A 218 84.92 -39.64 -21.96
CA THR A 218 85.96 -40.02 -20.96
C THR A 218 86.07 -41.51 -20.87
N ASN A 219 84.96 -42.26 -20.86
CA ASN A 219 84.98 -43.75 -20.82
C ASN A 219 85.62 -44.33 -22.04
N ASP A 220 85.40 -43.78 -23.27
CA ASP A 220 86.10 -44.15 -24.49
C ASP A 220 87.60 -43.95 -24.37
N SER A 221 88.03 -42.85 -23.76
CA SER A 221 89.46 -42.58 -23.53
C SER A 221 90.06 -43.54 -22.53
N VAL A 222 89.36 -43.90 -21.47
CA VAL A 222 89.73 -44.89 -20.47
C VAL A 222 89.85 -46.28 -21.14
N THR A 223 89.00 -46.65 -22.04
CA THR A 223 89.06 -47.90 -22.81
C THR A 223 90.33 -47.97 -23.65
N LYS A 224 90.72 -46.87 -24.31
CA LYS A 224 91.99 -46.79 -25.11
C LYS A 224 93.24 -46.93 -24.19
N ILE A 225 93.23 -46.35 -23.01
CA ILE A 225 94.31 -46.49 -22.07
C ILE A 225 94.43 -47.92 -21.53
N SER A 226 93.26 -48.56 -21.25
CA SER A 226 93.28 -49.98 -20.89
C SER A 226 93.97 -50.91 -21.97
N GLN A 227 93.58 -50.65 -23.26
CA GLN A 227 94.21 -51.35 -24.34
C GLN A 227 95.73 -51.15 -24.41
N ALA A 228 96.15 -49.90 -24.21
CA ALA A 228 97.59 -49.57 -24.15
C ALA A 228 98.30 -50.21 -22.95
N ALA A 229 97.71 -50.25 -21.78
CA ALA A 229 98.26 -50.89 -20.57
C ALA A 229 98.35 -52.42 -20.77
N THR A 230 97.35 -53.01 -21.39
CA THR A 230 97.42 -54.49 -21.76
C THR A 230 98.55 -54.78 -22.74
N LEU A 231 98.73 -53.93 -23.76
CA LEU A 231 99.89 -54.08 -24.66
C LEU A 231 101.23 -53.91 -23.95
N ILE A 232 101.34 -52.97 -23.02
CA ILE A 232 102.56 -52.85 -22.23
C ILE A 232 102.86 -54.17 -21.40
N THR A 233 101.79 -54.75 -20.81
CA THR A 233 101.87 -56.00 -20.09
C THR A 233 102.36 -57.15 -21.03
N GLU A 234 101.82 -57.20 -22.24
CA GLU A 234 102.30 -58.21 -23.24
C GLU A 234 103.76 -58.01 -23.66
N ILE A 235 104.17 -56.76 -24.00
CA ILE A 235 105.52 -56.39 -24.35
C ILE A 235 106.50 -56.71 -23.17
N SER A 236 106.07 -56.34 -21.97
CA SER A 236 106.87 -56.62 -20.74
C SER A 236 107.07 -58.17 -20.54
N SER A 237 106.00 -58.95 -20.75
CA SER A 237 106.07 -60.43 -20.71
C SER A 237 107.01 -60.98 -21.78
N GLN A 238 106.91 -60.47 -22.99
CA GLN A 238 107.86 -60.86 -24.06
C GLN A 238 109.30 -60.45 -23.78
N THR A 239 109.49 -59.22 -23.25
CA THR A 239 110.80 -58.70 -22.89
C THR A 239 111.48 -59.56 -21.76
N ASN A 240 110.60 -59.93 -20.78
CA ASN A 240 111.08 -60.83 -19.72
C ASN A 240 111.49 -62.21 -20.23
N LEU A 241 110.71 -62.78 -21.16
CA LEU A 241 111.09 -64.03 -21.84
C LEU A 241 112.35 -63.87 -22.62
N LEU A 242 112.55 -62.75 -23.34
CA LEU A 242 113.80 -62.46 -24.10
C LEU A 242 114.99 -62.29 -23.17
N SER A 243 114.79 -61.59 -22.03
CA SER A 243 115.86 -61.45 -21.03
C SER A 243 116.22 -62.77 -20.38
N LEU A 244 115.25 -63.59 -20.07
CA LEU A 244 115.46 -64.95 -19.56
C LEU A 244 116.31 -65.81 -20.53
N ASN A 245 115.92 -65.80 -21.82
CA ASN A 245 116.66 -66.49 -22.86
C ASN A 245 118.10 -65.93 -22.99
N ALA A 246 118.29 -64.60 -22.91
CA ALA A 246 119.60 -63.99 -22.96
C ALA A 246 120.40 -64.34 -21.72
N SER A 247 119.80 -64.41 -20.55
CA SER A 247 120.48 -64.84 -19.29
C SER A 247 120.95 -66.29 -19.35
N ILE A 248 120.08 -67.17 -19.97
CA ILE A 248 120.43 -68.55 -20.19
C ILE A 248 121.70 -68.70 -21.13
N GLU A 249 121.70 -67.96 -22.25
CA GLU A 249 122.81 -68.03 -23.17
C GLU A 249 124.10 -67.38 -22.66
N ALA A 250 123.94 -66.28 -21.87
CA ALA A 250 125.02 -65.65 -21.14
C ALA A 250 125.67 -66.62 -20.11
N ALA A 251 124.88 -67.41 -19.41
CA ALA A 251 125.28 -68.41 -18.48
C ALA A 251 126.04 -69.57 -19.24
N ARG A 252 125.62 -69.87 -20.41
CA ARG A 252 126.16 -70.86 -21.29
C ARG A 252 127.57 -70.48 -21.86
N ALA A 253 127.83 -69.13 -21.96
CA ALA A 253 129.13 -68.61 -22.44
C ALA A 253 130.20 -68.54 -21.34
N GLY A 254 129.83 -68.90 -20.09
CA GLY A 254 130.81 -68.98 -18.98
C GLY A 254 131.32 -67.58 -18.58
N GLU A 255 132.68 -67.54 -18.33
CA GLU A 255 133.39 -66.32 -17.89
C GLU A 255 133.18 -65.11 -18.87
N ALA A 256 133.14 -65.39 -20.14
CA ALA A 256 132.96 -64.35 -21.19
C ALA A 256 131.51 -63.72 -21.24
N GLY A 257 130.53 -64.42 -20.68
CA GLY A 257 129.12 -63.98 -20.69
C GLY A 257 128.65 -63.20 -19.39
N LYS A 258 129.54 -63.10 -18.36
CA LYS A 258 129.17 -62.50 -17.10
C LYS A 258 128.57 -61.07 -17.18
N GLY A 259 129.14 -60.20 -18.00
CA GLY A 259 128.60 -58.86 -18.27
C GLY A 259 127.24 -58.80 -18.94
N PHE A 260 127.07 -59.75 -19.89
CA PHE A 260 125.76 -59.86 -20.55
C PHE A 260 124.68 -60.46 -19.63
N ALA A 261 125.05 -61.37 -18.73
CA ALA A 261 124.09 -61.94 -17.77
C ALA A 261 123.53 -60.90 -16.85
N VAL A 262 124.34 -59.96 -16.36
CA VAL A 262 123.88 -58.83 -15.48
C VAL A 262 122.91 -57.88 -16.26
N VAL A 263 123.25 -57.57 -17.48
CA VAL A 263 122.33 -56.71 -18.35
C VAL A 263 121.03 -57.45 -18.66
N ALA A 264 121.11 -58.75 -18.93
CA ALA A 264 119.90 -59.52 -19.14
C ALA A 264 119.03 -59.66 -17.92
N GLU A 265 119.57 -59.84 -16.74
CA GLU A 265 118.89 -59.84 -15.46
C GLU A 265 118.23 -58.46 -15.13
N GLU A 266 118.97 -57.35 -15.39
CA GLU A 266 118.43 -56.01 -15.23
C GLU A 266 117.29 -55.71 -16.18
N ILE A 267 117.32 -56.18 -17.48
CA ILE A 267 116.24 -56.11 -18.44
C ILE A 267 115.04 -56.94 -17.93
N GLY A 268 115.25 -58.10 -17.36
CA GLY A 268 114.24 -58.99 -16.79
C GLY A 268 113.53 -58.33 -15.61
N ASN A 269 114.33 -57.70 -14.72
CA ASN A 269 113.77 -56.91 -13.59
C ASN A 269 112.97 -55.71 -14.07
N LEU A 270 113.47 -54.92 -15.02
CA LEU A 270 112.78 -53.81 -15.64
C LEU A 270 111.46 -54.23 -16.33
N ALA A 271 111.49 -55.38 -17.04
CA ALA A 271 110.35 -55.95 -17.66
C ALA A 271 109.27 -56.39 -16.62
N THR A 272 109.68 -57.01 -15.52
CA THR A 272 108.79 -57.34 -14.40
C THR A 272 108.18 -56.10 -13.73
N GLN A 273 109.02 -55.10 -13.50
CA GLN A 273 108.51 -53.80 -12.96
C GLN A 273 107.56 -53.15 -13.91
N SER A 274 107.83 -53.10 -15.16
CA SER A 274 106.91 -52.56 -16.18
C SER A 274 105.51 -53.28 -16.24
N ALA A 275 105.57 -54.64 -16.15
CA ALA A 275 104.37 -55.47 -16.07
C ALA A 275 103.51 -55.19 -14.82
N ASN A 276 104.22 -55.04 -13.63
CA ASN A 276 103.55 -54.73 -12.41
C ASN A 276 102.87 -53.34 -12.50
N THR A 277 103.61 -52.31 -12.99
CA THR A 277 103.03 -50.96 -13.20
C THR A 277 101.88 -50.97 -14.18
N ALA A 278 101.96 -51.70 -15.25
CA ALA A 278 100.85 -51.83 -16.19
C ALA A 278 99.60 -52.52 -15.58
N THR A 279 99.84 -53.46 -14.62
CA THR A 279 98.79 -54.09 -13.84
C THR A 279 98.11 -53.06 -12.88
N GLU A 280 98.91 -52.27 -12.19
CA GLU A 280 98.39 -51.17 -11.31
C GLU A 280 97.61 -50.18 -12.15
N ILE A 281 98.04 -49.82 -13.39
CA ILE A 281 97.30 -48.93 -14.28
C ILE A 281 95.96 -49.56 -14.64
N ASN A 282 95.93 -50.86 -14.96
CA ASN A 282 94.69 -51.52 -15.23
C ASN A 282 93.71 -51.58 -14.06
N ASP A 283 94.20 -51.69 -12.80
CA ASP A 283 93.32 -51.67 -11.67
C ASP A 283 92.74 -50.24 -11.43
N ILE A 284 93.50 -49.17 -11.64
CA ILE A 284 93.00 -47.78 -11.63
C ILE A 284 92.02 -47.55 -12.71
N ILE A 285 92.22 -48.11 -13.92
CA ILE A 285 91.33 -48.04 -15.06
C ILE A 285 89.98 -48.71 -14.75
N LYS A 286 89.99 -49.91 -14.13
CA LYS A 286 88.76 -50.57 -13.65
C LYS A 286 87.92 -49.70 -12.69
N GLU A 287 88.60 -49.10 -11.73
CA GLU A 287 87.99 -48.22 -10.76
C GLU A 287 87.37 -46.98 -11.48
N LEU A 288 88.14 -46.36 -12.40
CA LEU A 288 87.67 -45.22 -13.21
C LEU A 288 86.48 -45.54 -14.07
N THR A 289 86.46 -46.73 -14.74
CA THR A 289 85.34 -47.20 -15.49
C THR A 289 84.07 -47.38 -14.67
N GLY A 290 84.24 -48.02 -13.47
CA GLY A 290 83.13 -48.21 -12.55
C GLY A 290 82.55 -46.87 -12.01
N ASN A 291 83.41 -45.91 -11.81
CA ASN A 291 82.98 -44.56 -11.38
C ASN A 291 82.28 -43.79 -12.53
N SER A 292 82.75 -43.93 -13.76
CA SER A 292 82.13 -43.39 -14.99
C SER A 292 80.75 -43.98 -15.21
N GLU A 293 80.56 -45.30 -15.10
CA GLU A 293 79.27 -45.96 -15.18
C GLU A 293 78.28 -45.47 -14.16
N LYS A 294 78.71 -45.34 -12.90
CA LYS A 294 77.87 -44.75 -11.80
C LYS A 294 77.48 -43.30 -12.12
N SER A 295 78.43 -42.50 -12.62
CA SER A 295 78.17 -41.14 -13.06
C SER A 295 77.11 -41.03 -14.15
N MET A 296 77.20 -41.88 -15.16
CA MET A 296 76.19 -41.93 -16.23
C MET A 296 74.83 -42.35 -15.70
N GLN A 297 74.73 -43.32 -14.81
CA GLN A 297 73.44 -43.70 -14.16
C GLN A 297 72.85 -42.60 -13.34
N LEU A 298 73.69 -41.87 -12.66
CA LEU A 298 73.22 -40.68 -11.86
C LEU A 298 72.66 -39.59 -12.78
N MET A 299 73.36 -39.29 -13.89
CA MET A 299 72.92 -38.33 -14.90
C MET A 299 71.60 -38.77 -15.58
N GLN A 300 71.39 -40.07 -15.82
CA GLN A 300 70.09 -40.57 -16.31
C GLN A 300 68.97 -40.31 -15.30
N THR A 301 69.19 -40.61 -14.01
CA THR A 301 68.23 -40.32 -12.94
C THR A 301 67.93 -38.83 -12.83
N MET A 302 68.98 -37.99 -12.96
CA MET A 302 68.79 -36.51 -12.96
C MET A 302 68.00 -36.04 -14.18
N ASN A 303 68.17 -36.62 -15.35
CA ASN A 303 67.39 -36.28 -16.56
C ASN A 303 65.92 -36.66 -16.41
N GLU A 304 65.64 -37.85 -15.82
CA GLU A 304 64.26 -38.25 -15.49
C GLU A 304 63.63 -37.32 -14.48
N ALA A 305 64.35 -36.90 -13.44
CA ALA A 305 63.87 -35.92 -12.43
C ALA A 305 63.61 -34.55 -13.05
N ALA A 306 64.50 -34.04 -13.92
CA ALA A 306 64.31 -32.79 -14.65
C ALA A 306 63.08 -32.83 -15.57
N ALA A 307 62.81 -33.95 -16.26
CA ALA A 307 61.61 -34.11 -17.06
C ALA A 307 60.30 -34.09 -16.24
N LEU A 308 60.31 -34.75 -15.06
CA LEU A 308 59.17 -34.70 -14.14
C LEU A 308 58.95 -33.28 -13.61
N GLN A 309 60.04 -32.57 -13.34
CA GLN A 309 59.97 -31.18 -12.87
C GLN A 309 59.35 -30.25 -13.95
N VAL A 310 59.69 -30.40 -15.24
CA VAL A 310 59.05 -29.64 -16.33
C VAL A 310 57.55 -29.86 -16.35
N ASN A 311 57.11 -31.11 -16.25
CA ASN A 311 55.67 -31.43 -16.26
C ASN A 311 54.92 -30.80 -15.06
N THR A 312 55.58 -30.83 -13.88
CA THR A 312 55.02 -30.25 -12.67
C THR A 312 54.94 -28.72 -12.78
N LEU A 313 55.96 -28.06 -13.33
CA LEU A 313 55.96 -26.62 -13.55
C LEU A 313 54.90 -26.19 -14.55
N GLU A 314 54.69 -26.96 -15.64
CA GLU A 314 53.65 -26.70 -16.63
C GLU A 314 52.25 -26.82 -16.03
N SER A 315 52.00 -27.90 -15.29
CA SER A 315 50.71 -28.05 -14.57
C SER A 315 50.47 -26.88 -13.56
N THR A 316 51.53 -26.42 -12.88
CA THR A 316 51.43 -25.27 -11.99
C THR A 316 51.12 -23.99 -12.76
N ARG A 317 51.70 -23.81 -13.96
CA ARG A 317 51.39 -22.69 -14.86
C ARG A 317 49.93 -22.68 -15.28
N GLU A 318 49.38 -23.84 -15.62
CA GLU A 318 47.94 -23.96 -15.98
C GLU A 318 47.03 -23.60 -14.81
N MET A 319 47.39 -24.02 -13.57
CA MET A 319 46.64 -23.62 -12.35
C MET A 319 46.63 -22.10 -12.15
N PHE A 320 47.77 -21.41 -12.39
CA PHE A 320 47.82 -19.95 -12.29
C PHE A 320 47.01 -19.25 -13.41
N HIS A 321 46.93 -19.82 -14.62
CA HIS A 321 46.02 -19.33 -15.65
C HIS A 321 44.57 -19.43 -15.20
N GLY A 322 44.14 -20.56 -14.66
CA GLY A 322 42.78 -20.71 -14.09
C GLY A 322 42.51 -19.76 -12.93
N LEU A 323 43.52 -19.49 -12.08
CA LEU A 323 43.41 -18.50 -11.02
C LEU A 323 43.18 -17.07 -11.58
N LYS A 324 43.92 -16.71 -12.63
CA LYS A 324 43.76 -15.39 -13.31
C LYS A 324 42.36 -15.22 -13.89
N ASP A 325 41.80 -16.24 -14.52
CA ASP A 325 40.45 -16.24 -15.07
C ASP A 325 39.40 -16.10 -13.94
N ALA A 326 39.59 -16.82 -12.84
CA ALA A 326 38.73 -16.71 -11.66
C ALA A 326 38.77 -15.32 -11.02
N LEU A 327 39.94 -14.69 -10.95
CA LEU A 327 40.13 -13.31 -10.45
C LEU A 327 39.44 -12.31 -11.38
N GLN A 328 39.53 -12.46 -12.69
CA GLN A 328 38.81 -11.60 -13.64
C GLN A 328 37.30 -11.70 -13.44
N ALA A 329 36.75 -12.92 -13.29
CA ALA A 329 35.33 -13.10 -12.98
C ALA A 329 34.94 -12.45 -11.63
N CYS A 330 35.85 -12.43 -10.64
CA CYS A 330 35.63 -11.73 -9.38
C CYS A 330 35.56 -10.20 -9.58
N VAL A 331 36.44 -9.61 -10.38
CA VAL A 331 36.43 -8.17 -10.72
C VAL A 331 35.14 -7.79 -11.46
N ASP A 332 34.68 -8.62 -12.40
CA ASP A 332 33.44 -8.40 -13.14
C ASP A 332 32.20 -8.48 -12.19
N ALA A 333 32.21 -9.41 -11.24
CA ALA A 333 31.19 -9.51 -10.20
C ALA A 333 31.16 -8.28 -9.28
N VAL A 334 32.33 -7.78 -8.86
CA VAL A 334 32.48 -6.53 -8.07
C VAL A 334 31.83 -5.36 -8.81
N THR A 335 32.14 -5.19 -10.10
CA THR A 335 31.54 -4.14 -10.93
C THR A 335 30.01 -4.26 -10.97
N THR A 336 29.50 -5.48 -11.16
CA THR A 336 28.05 -5.73 -11.15
C THR A 336 27.38 -5.39 -9.82
N ILE A 337 28.05 -5.69 -8.69
CA ILE A 337 27.53 -5.38 -7.36
C ILE A 337 27.54 -3.85 -7.15
N THR A 338 28.58 -3.15 -7.58
CA THR A 338 28.65 -1.67 -7.50
C THR A 338 27.50 -1.02 -8.27
N ASP A 339 27.19 -1.49 -9.48
CA ASP A 339 26.07 -0.99 -10.26
C ASP A 339 24.73 -1.24 -9.54
N ARG A 340 24.56 -2.43 -8.95
CA ARG A 340 23.36 -2.76 -8.16
C ARG A 340 23.22 -1.89 -6.91
N ILE A 341 24.29 -1.59 -6.22
CA ILE A 341 24.30 -0.65 -5.08
C ILE A 341 23.76 0.72 -5.50
N SER A 342 24.19 1.22 -6.68
CA SER A 342 23.69 2.49 -7.22
C SER A 342 22.17 2.45 -7.46
N VAL A 343 21.65 1.34 -8.04
CA VAL A 343 20.21 1.16 -8.25
C VAL A 343 19.44 1.09 -6.94
N ILE A 344 19.96 0.35 -5.94
CA ILE A 344 19.32 0.24 -4.63
C ILE A 344 19.28 1.61 -3.93
N ASN A 345 20.34 2.43 -4.02
CA ASN A 345 20.35 3.78 -3.50
C ASN A 345 19.24 4.64 -4.12
N ALA A 346 19.09 4.61 -5.44
CA ALA A 346 18.03 5.35 -6.13
C ALA A 346 16.62 4.87 -5.71
N GLN A 347 16.44 3.56 -5.48
CA GLN A 347 15.19 3.02 -4.97
C GLN A 347 14.93 3.43 -3.52
N ARG A 348 15.94 3.44 -2.66
CA ARG A 348 15.84 3.92 -1.28
C ARG A 348 15.40 5.38 -1.25
N ASP A 349 16.00 6.26 -2.07
CA ASP A 349 15.65 7.67 -2.13
C ASP A 349 14.18 7.85 -2.52
N LYS A 350 13.67 7.05 -3.46
CA LYS A 350 12.27 7.07 -3.84
C LYS A 350 11.34 6.61 -2.71
N VAL A 351 11.70 5.54 -1.98
CA VAL A 351 10.91 5.09 -0.82
C VAL A 351 10.90 6.16 0.28
N THR A 352 12.00 6.91 0.46
CA THR A 352 12.05 8.05 1.39
C THR A 352 11.04 9.13 1.00
N GLU A 353 10.95 9.49 -0.28
CA GLU A 353 9.96 10.44 -0.79
C GLU A 353 8.51 9.95 -0.59
N ASP A 354 8.26 8.65 -0.81
CA ASP A 354 6.96 8.04 -0.57
C ASP A 354 6.58 8.09 0.93
N ILE A 355 7.54 7.85 1.84
CA ILE A 355 7.36 7.95 3.29
C ILE A 355 7.01 9.39 3.71
N GLU A 356 7.70 10.41 3.18
CA GLU A 356 7.38 11.82 3.44
C GLU A 356 5.96 12.16 2.96
N THR A 357 5.57 11.64 1.81
CA THR A 357 4.21 11.81 1.27
C THR A 357 3.16 11.14 2.16
N LEU A 358 3.42 9.92 2.66
CA LEU A 358 2.53 9.22 3.59
C LEU A 358 2.38 9.97 4.92
N ASN A 359 3.44 10.56 5.44
CA ASN A 359 3.40 11.36 6.67
C ASN A 359 2.55 12.61 6.49
N ARG A 360 2.70 13.32 5.35
CA ARG A 360 1.85 14.46 5.01
C ARG A 360 0.38 14.05 4.87
N LEU A 361 0.08 12.93 4.19
CA LEU A 361 -1.28 12.41 4.06
C LEU A 361 -1.89 12.03 5.41
N ALA A 362 -1.12 11.46 6.32
CA ALA A 362 -1.59 11.19 7.68
C ALA A 362 -1.95 12.49 8.42
N THR A 363 -1.16 13.54 8.26
CA THR A 363 -1.46 14.86 8.84
C THR A 363 -2.72 15.48 8.24
N ASP A 364 -2.86 15.43 6.91
CA ASP A 364 -4.04 15.94 6.19
C ASP A 364 -5.32 15.15 6.59
N ASN A 365 -5.22 13.83 6.73
CA ASN A 365 -6.31 12.98 7.20
C ASN A 365 -6.72 13.32 8.64
N ALA A 366 -5.77 13.55 9.54
CA ALA A 366 -6.06 13.96 10.90
C ALA A 366 -6.86 15.28 10.94
N ALA A 367 -6.41 16.30 10.20
CA ALA A 367 -7.10 17.59 10.09
C ALA A 367 -8.51 17.43 9.50
N SER A 368 -8.67 16.66 8.41
CA SER A 368 -9.98 16.40 7.80
C SER A 368 -10.92 15.63 8.73
N THR A 369 -10.37 14.75 9.56
CA THR A 369 -11.13 13.98 10.55
C THR A 369 -11.64 14.88 11.67
N GLU A 370 -10.81 15.81 12.17
CA GLU A 370 -11.22 16.82 13.17
C GLU A 370 -12.32 17.73 12.61
N GLU A 371 -12.18 18.22 11.36
CA GLU A 371 -13.19 19.06 10.71
C GLU A 371 -14.51 18.29 10.52
N THR A 372 -14.46 17.04 10.06
CA THR A 372 -15.65 16.20 9.89
C THR A 372 -16.34 15.92 11.22
N SER A 373 -15.58 15.72 12.30
CA SER A 373 -16.09 15.54 13.66
C SER A 373 -16.83 16.79 14.14
N ALA A 374 -16.25 17.98 13.92
CA ALA A 374 -16.88 19.25 14.26
C ALA A 374 -18.18 19.48 13.49
N MET A 375 -18.19 19.22 12.17
CA MET A 375 -19.41 19.31 11.33
C MET A 375 -20.49 18.33 11.78
N SER A 376 -20.12 17.10 12.18
CA SER A 376 -21.08 16.11 12.70
C SER A 376 -21.72 16.58 14.00
N ALA A 377 -20.95 17.20 14.89
CA ALA A 377 -21.47 17.77 16.13
C ALA A 377 -22.41 18.97 15.87
N GLU A 378 -22.09 19.82 14.90
CA GLU A 378 -22.95 20.93 14.48
C GLU A 378 -24.26 20.40 13.87
N LEU A 379 -24.18 19.37 13.02
CA LEU A 379 -25.35 18.74 12.40
C LEU A 379 -26.27 18.12 13.46
N ASP A 380 -25.74 17.48 14.49
CA ASP A 380 -26.51 16.96 15.64
C ASP A 380 -27.27 18.10 16.34
N GLY A 381 -26.62 19.23 16.56
CA GLY A 381 -27.26 20.43 17.12
C GLY A 381 -28.41 20.96 16.25
N VAL A 382 -28.21 21.02 14.93
CA VAL A 382 -29.24 21.44 13.95
C VAL A 382 -30.42 20.50 13.96
N VAL A 383 -30.19 19.19 13.96
CA VAL A 383 -31.25 18.17 14.00
C VAL A 383 -32.06 18.26 15.27
N LYS A 384 -31.44 18.39 16.43
CA LYS A 384 -32.11 18.56 17.71
C LYS A 384 -32.98 19.84 17.73
N HIS A 385 -32.41 20.96 17.30
CA HIS A 385 -33.15 22.22 17.23
C HIS A 385 -34.35 22.15 16.27
N SER A 386 -34.17 21.50 15.12
CA SER A 386 -35.27 21.30 14.17
C SER A 386 -36.37 20.38 14.72
N SER A 387 -36.01 19.37 15.49
CA SER A 387 -36.95 18.49 16.19
C SER A 387 -37.78 19.27 17.22
N ASP A 388 -37.16 20.17 17.97
CA ASP A 388 -37.87 21.04 18.95
C ASP A 388 -38.87 21.96 18.24
N ILE A 389 -38.51 22.56 17.10
CA ILE A 389 -39.42 23.36 16.27
C ILE A 389 -40.60 22.55 15.80
N VAL A 390 -40.35 21.34 15.31
CA VAL A 390 -41.39 20.42 14.80
C VAL A 390 -42.34 20.00 15.95
N GLN A 391 -41.83 19.79 17.14
CA GLN A 391 -42.65 19.52 18.33
C GLN A 391 -43.55 20.70 18.68
N THR A 392 -43.04 21.93 18.54
CA THR A 392 -43.84 23.15 18.74
C THR A 392 -44.93 23.26 17.69
N LEU A 393 -44.61 23.01 16.41
CA LEU A 393 -45.58 22.95 15.31
C LEU A 393 -46.68 21.89 15.55
N LEU A 394 -46.34 20.74 16.11
CA LEU A 394 -47.34 19.73 16.46
C LEU A 394 -48.32 20.23 17.48
N ASN A 395 -47.88 20.95 18.50
CA ASN A 395 -48.72 21.58 19.50
C ASN A 395 -49.64 22.65 18.90
N ASP A 396 -49.15 23.48 17.98
CA ASP A 396 -49.92 24.52 17.31
C ASP A 396 -51.00 23.91 16.39
N VAL A 397 -50.65 22.82 15.67
CA VAL A 397 -51.61 22.04 14.87
C VAL A 397 -52.74 21.44 15.76
N GLN A 398 -52.37 20.90 16.91
CA GLN A 398 -53.35 20.35 17.87
C GLN A 398 -54.31 21.46 18.37
N ILE A 399 -53.80 22.65 18.65
CA ILE A 399 -54.65 23.83 19.03
C ILE A 399 -55.59 24.21 17.89
N LEU A 400 -55.09 24.23 16.65
CA LEU A 400 -55.92 24.52 15.47
C LEU A 400 -57.07 23.49 15.29
N VAL A 401 -56.72 22.21 15.42
CA VAL A 401 -57.72 21.10 15.33
C VAL A 401 -58.73 21.22 16.46
N ASP A 402 -58.34 21.53 17.69
CA ASP A 402 -59.26 21.67 18.80
C ASP A 402 -60.14 22.93 18.68
N ASN A 403 -59.63 24.03 18.13
CA ASN A 403 -60.41 25.23 17.80
C ASN A 403 -61.42 24.98 16.69
N THR A 404 -61.05 24.20 15.66
CA THR A 404 -62.01 23.89 14.57
C THR A 404 -63.12 22.93 15.01
N LYS A 405 -62.84 22.00 15.98
CA LYS A 405 -63.84 21.10 16.57
C LYS A 405 -64.97 21.82 17.34
N GLN A 406 -64.78 23.08 17.71
CA GLN A 406 -65.82 23.89 18.36
C GLN A 406 -66.94 24.19 17.37
N PHE A 407 -66.71 24.17 16.07
CA PHE A 407 -67.70 24.43 15.05
C PHE A 407 -68.31 23.09 14.58
N LYS A 408 -69.66 23.09 14.48
CA LYS A 408 -70.42 22.01 13.92
C LYS A 408 -70.75 22.36 12.45
N LEU A 409 -70.22 21.59 11.56
CA LEU A 409 -70.39 21.80 10.08
C LEU A 409 -71.56 21.01 9.54
#